data_248ec4ed167f7e13cc98abfbd59dcf2e
#
_entry.id   248ec4ed167f7e13cc98abfbd59dcf2e
#
_cell.length_a   1.000
_cell.length_b   1.000
_cell.length_c   1.000
_cell.angle_alpha   90.00
_cell.angle_beta   90.00
_cell.angle_gamma   90.00
#
_symmetry.space_group_name_H-M   'P 1'
#
loop_
_entity.id
_entity.type
_entity.pdbx_description
1 polymer ?
#
loop_
_entity_poly.entity_id
_entity_poly.type
_entity_poly.pdbx_seq_one_letter_code
_entity_poly.pdbx_strand_id
1 'polypeptide(L)'
;MMKSRKMILMLPLLTIGLVAGLFYYLTVPSFRMTMDVNPSIEVVTNRLEQVVEVRALNEDAEKLLTGFTNDTRSLEATVSELVDLMILGGFIHGGTDNVVMISVRDLAANEEKVLKVNEMIRAYLENKQIEATVLAGNFKDSAEQNLTGREAAVGRLNELGVSLGVTELENMTLKELLEYYRAQDFDQEEIFQVLS
;
A
#
# COMPACT_ATOMS: atom_id res chain seq x y z
N MET A 1 51.32 7.13 29.22
CA MET A 1 51.18 7.19 27.73
C MET A 1 50.32 6.07 27.09
N MET A 2 49.95 4.97 27.75
CA MET A 2 49.11 3.89 27.18
C MET A 2 47.61 4.22 27.07
N LYS A 3 47.04 5.15 27.87
CA LYS A 3 45.61 5.51 27.84
C LYS A 3 45.21 6.26 26.56
N SER A 4 46.07 7.10 25.96
CA SER A 4 45.75 7.88 24.78
C SER A 4 45.67 7.02 23.49
N ARG A 5 46.51 5.99 23.35
CA ARG A 5 46.48 5.10 22.18
C ARG A 5 45.20 4.26 22.11
N LYS A 6 44.68 3.78 23.28
CA LYS A 6 43.39 3.05 23.31
C LYS A 6 42.22 3.96 22.95
N MET A 7 42.24 5.20 23.38
CA MET A 7 41.20 6.18 23.08
C MET A 7 41.20 6.57 21.60
N ILE A 8 42.36 6.67 20.95
CA ILE A 8 42.50 6.96 19.51
C ILE A 8 41.95 5.81 18.64
N LEU A 9 42.06 4.54 19.10
CA LEU A 9 41.51 3.39 18.41
C LEU A 9 40.00 3.18 18.67
N MET A 10 39.47 3.68 19.80
CA MET A 10 38.04 3.57 20.12
C MET A 10 37.17 4.53 19.32
N LEU A 11 37.68 5.69 18.94
CA LEU A 11 36.91 6.71 18.20
C LEU A 11 36.48 6.20 16.81
N PRO A 12 37.35 5.65 15.94
CA PRO A 12 36.93 5.13 14.64
C PRO A 12 36.01 3.89 14.76
N LEU A 13 36.17 3.06 15.77
CA LEU A 13 35.25 1.93 16.03
C LEU A 13 33.85 2.43 16.39
N LEU A 14 33.75 3.49 17.19
CA LEU A 14 32.48 4.09 17.57
C LEU A 14 31.80 4.74 16.35
N THR A 15 32.56 5.45 15.50
CA THR A 15 32.03 6.06 14.29
C THR A 15 31.56 5.01 13.28
N ILE A 16 32.29 3.92 13.08
CA ILE A 16 31.88 2.80 12.21
C ILE A 16 30.59 2.17 12.75
N GLY A 17 30.52 1.92 14.05
CA GLY A 17 29.32 1.37 14.69
C GLY A 17 28.08 2.28 14.52
N LEU A 18 28.28 3.58 14.65
CA LEU A 18 27.21 4.57 14.49
C LEU A 18 26.74 4.68 13.03
N VAL A 19 27.67 4.68 12.07
CA VAL A 19 27.36 4.69 10.64
C VAL A 19 26.66 3.38 10.22
N ALA A 20 27.14 2.23 10.68
CA ALA A 20 26.51 0.95 10.42
C ALA A 20 25.09 0.87 11.03
N GLY A 21 24.92 1.35 12.25
CA GLY A 21 23.62 1.42 12.92
C GLY A 21 22.64 2.35 12.20
N LEU A 22 23.10 3.52 11.76
CA LEU A 22 22.29 4.44 10.96
C LEU A 22 21.92 3.83 9.61
N PHE A 23 22.88 3.22 8.91
CA PHE A 23 22.62 2.55 7.65
C PHE A 23 21.58 1.43 7.80
N TYR A 24 21.74 0.57 8.83
CA TYR A 24 20.75 -0.46 9.14
C TYR A 24 19.39 0.16 9.42
N TYR A 25 19.31 1.18 10.27
CA TYR A 25 18.06 1.88 10.61
C TYR A 25 17.34 2.42 9.37
N LEU A 26 18.07 2.98 8.42
CA LEU A 26 17.51 3.57 7.21
C LEU A 26 17.05 2.51 6.19
N THR A 27 17.69 1.35 6.15
CA THR A 27 17.46 0.31 5.13
C THR A 27 16.47 -0.78 5.53
N VAL A 28 16.12 -0.90 6.83
CA VAL A 28 15.10 -1.88 7.24
C VAL A 28 13.71 -1.48 6.74
N PRO A 29 12.84 -2.47 6.44
CA PRO A 29 11.44 -2.23 6.09
C PRO A 29 10.75 -1.35 7.13
N SER A 30 10.02 -0.32 6.69
CA SER A 30 9.39 0.64 7.61
C SER A 30 7.98 1.05 7.23
N PHE A 31 7.61 0.92 5.96
CA PHE A 31 6.31 1.30 5.46
C PHE A 31 5.76 0.18 4.59
N ARG A 32 4.50 -0.18 4.80
CA ARG A 32 3.79 -1.21 4.06
C ARG A 32 2.49 -0.65 3.55
N MET A 33 2.24 -0.79 2.28
CA MET A 33 0.97 -0.44 1.66
C MET A 33 0.45 -1.61 0.84
N THR A 34 -0.85 -1.72 0.71
CA THR A 34 -1.49 -2.62 -0.24
C THR A 34 -2.15 -1.82 -1.34
N MET A 35 -2.08 -2.37 -2.54
CA MET A 35 -2.82 -1.90 -3.71
C MET A 35 -3.86 -2.97 -4.04
N ASP A 36 -5.13 -2.62 -3.84
CA ASP A 36 -6.25 -3.52 -4.06
C ASP A 36 -7.06 -3.03 -5.27
N VAL A 37 -7.00 -3.82 -6.34
CA VAL A 37 -7.80 -3.66 -7.55
C VAL A 37 -8.53 -4.97 -7.84
N ASN A 38 -8.05 -6.06 -7.26
CA ASN A 38 -8.18 -7.44 -7.66
C ASN A 38 -7.43 -7.68 -8.98
N PRO A 39 -6.09 -7.68 -8.93
CA PRO A 39 -5.23 -8.29 -7.89
C PRO A 39 -4.96 -7.44 -6.65
N SER A 40 -4.50 -8.10 -5.56
CA SER A 40 -4.05 -7.45 -4.32
C SER A 40 -2.55 -7.63 -4.15
N ILE A 41 -1.82 -6.51 -4.07
CA ILE A 41 -0.35 -6.47 -4.02
C ILE A 41 0.11 -5.67 -2.81
N GLU A 42 1.05 -6.20 -2.03
CA GLU A 42 1.73 -5.46 -0.98
C GLU A 42 3.06 -4.90 -1.51
N VAL A 43 3.30 -3.62 -1.25
CA VAL A 43 4.57 -2.94 -1.52
C VAL A 43 5.16 -2.49 -0.19
N VAL A 44 6.42 -2.86 0.04
CA VAL A 44 7.15 -2.53 1.27
C VAL A 44 8.31 -1.61 0.94
N THR A 45 8.43 -0.50 1.66
CA THR A 45 9.55 0.43 1.53
C THR A 45 10.35 0.55 2.82
N ASN A 46 11.59 1.01 2.69
CA ASN A 46 12.40 1.43 3.81
C ASN A 46 12.20 2.93 4.12
N ARG A 47 12.95 3.46 5.10
CA ARG A 47 12.89 4.89 5.48
C ARG A 47 13.45 5.84 4.43
N LEU A 48 14.16 5.33 3.44
CA LEU A 48 14.64 6.09 2.27
C LEU A 48 13.62 6.07 1.11
N GLU A 49 12.40 5.59 1.35
CA GLU A 49 11.35 5.41 0.34
C GLU A 49 11.73 4.46 -0.82
N GLN A 50 12.74 3.61 -0.60
CA GLN A 50 13.12 2.60 -1.56
C GLN A 50 12.26 1.35 -1.35
N VAL A 51 11.72 0.81 -2.44
CA VAL A 51 10.99 -0.45 -2.40
C VAL A 51 11.97 -1.59 -2.12
N VAL A 52 11.72 -2.32 -1.07
CA VAL A 52 12.54 -3.45 -0.63
C VAL A 52 11.87 -4.79 -0.91
N GLU A 53 10.54 -4.78 -1.07
CA GLU A 53 9.78 -5.99 -1.33
C GLU A 53 8.47 -5.65 -2.06
N VAL A 54 8.07 -6.51 -2.99
CA VAL A 54 6.74 -6.52 -3.62
C VAL A 54 6.21 -7.94 -3.47
N ARG A 55 5.00 -8.11 -2.91
CA ARG A 55 4.39 -9.41 -2.66
C ARG A 55 2.97 -9.50 -3.21
N ALA A 56 2.65 -10.65 -3.79
CA ALA A 56 1.28 -11.01 -4.08
C ALA A 56 0.54 -11.36 -2.78
N LEU A 57 -0.71 -10.90 -2.66
CA LEU A 57 -1.60 -11.24 -1.55
C LEU A 57 -2.74 -12.18 -1.97
N ASN A 58 -2.94 -12.39 -3.28
CA ASN A 58 -3.91 -13.34 -3.83
C ASN A 58 -3.39 -13.98 -5.12
N GLU A 59 -4.11 -15.01 -5.61
CA GLU A 59 -3.71 -15.78 -6.79
C GLU A 59 -3.58 -14.94 -8.07
N ASP A 60 -4.42 -13.92 -8.24
CA ASP A 60 -4.35 -13.05 -9.43
C ASP A 60 -3.09 -12.18 -9.38
N ALA A 61 -2.71 -11.72 -8.20
CA ALA A 61 -1.44 -11.03 -8.00
C ALA A 61 -0.22 -11.95 -8.20
N GLU A 62 -0.29 -13.22 -7.81
CA GLU A 62 0.78 -14.20 -8.08
C GLU A 62 1.01 -14.36 -9.59
N LYS A 63 -0.08 -14.51 -10.36
CA LYS A 63 -0.02 -14.59 -11.81
C LYS A 63 0.55 -13.32 -12.43
N LEU A 64 0.08 -12.15 -11.96
CA LEU A 64 0.50 -10.84 -12.46
C LEU A 64 1.98 -10.58 -12.23
N LEU A 65 2.48 -10.93 -11.03
CA LEU A 65 3.88 -10.72 -10.65
C LEU A 65 4.83 -11.81 -11.17
N THR A 66 4.33 -12.76 -11.97
CA THR A 66 5.21 -13.77 -12.57
C THR A 66 6.24 -13.12 -13.47
N GLY A 67 7.52 -13.22 -13.10
CA GLY A 67 8.64 -12.59 -13.82
C GLY A 67 8.84 -11.10 -13.52
N PHE A 68 8.06 -10.52 -12.63
CA PHE A 68 8.29 -9.14 -12.17
C PHE A 68 9.60 -9.06 -11.37
N THR A 69 10.42 -8.05 -11.68
CA THR A 69 11.64 -7.72 -10.94
C THR A 69 11.63 -6.23 -10.59
N ASN A 70 11.87 -5.91 -9.33
CA ASN A 70 11.93 -4.51 -8.89
C ASN A 70 13.36 -3.96 -9.01
N ASP A 71 13.76 -3.62 -10.21
CA ASP A 71 15.15 -3.21 -10.49
C ASP A 71 15.42 -1.76 -10.06
N THR A 72 14.43 -0.89 -10.10
CA THR A 72 14.58 0.55 -9.85
C THR A 72 14.60 0.91 -8.38
N ARG A 73 13.98 0.13 -7.52
CA ARG A 73 13.74 0.42 -6.10
C ARG A 73 13.04 1.76 -5.80
N SER A 74 12.66 2.52 -6.80
CA SER A 74 11.88 3.74 -6.64
C SER A 74 10.42 3.39 -6.41
N LEU A 75 9.80 3.96 -5.38
CA LEU A 75 8.36 3.76 -5.12
C LEU A 75 7.51 4.18 -6.32
N GLU A 76 7.78 5.36 -6.87
CA GLU A 76 7.05 5.89 -8.03
C GLU A 76 7.17 4.98 -9.26
N ALA A 77 8.38 4.56 -9.60
CA ALA A 77 8.59 3.69 -10.76
C ALA A 77 7.94 2.31 -10.54
N THR A 78 8.08 1.74 -9.34
CA THR A 78 7.46 0.45 -8.99
C THR A 78 5.94 0.52 -9.07
N VAL A 79 5.32 1.56 -8.50
CA VAL A 79 3.86 1.73 -8.54
C VAL A 79 3.38 1.91 -9.98
N SER A 80 4.07 2.72 -10.78
CA SER A 80 3.73 2.92 -12.20
C SER A 80 3.81 1.61 -12.99
N GLU A 81 4.84 0.81 -12.75
CA GLU A 81 5.02 -0.50 -13.39
C GLU A 81 3.93 -1.50 -12.96
N LEU A 82 3.56 -1.53 -11.68
CA LEU A 82 2.46 -2.35 -11.19
C LEU A 82 1.12 -1.95 -11.81
N VAL A 83 0.84 -0.66 -11.94
CA VAL A 83 -0.36 -0.16 -12.63
C VAL A 83 -0.35 -0.57 -14.10
N ASP A 84 0.80 -0.49 -14.80
CA ASP A 84 0.93 -0.95 -16.18
C ASP A 84 0.66 -2.45 -16.32
N LEU A 85 1.19 -3.26 -15.40
CA LEU A 85 0.90 -4.69 -15.36
C LEU A 85 -0.58 -4.97 -15.14
N MET A 86 -1.25 -4.23 -14.26
CA MET A 86 -2.70 -4.34 -14.02
C MET A 86 -3.51 -3.95 -15.27
N ILE A 87 -3.08 -2.94 -16.02
CA ILE A 87 -3.70 -2.54 -17.29
C ILE A 87 -3.49 -3.64 -18.34
N LEU A 88 -2.27 -4.13 -18.50
CA LEU A 88 -1.93 -5.20 -19.45
C LEU A 88 -2.64 -6.53 -19.11
N GLY A 89 -2.77 -6.82 -17.81
CA GLY A 89 -3.50 -7.99 -17.30
C GLY A 89 -5.02 -7.87 -17.41
N GLY A 90 -5.54 -6.70 -17.81
CA GLY A 90 -6.97 -6.46 -17.93
C GLY A 90 -7.71 -6.28 -16.61
N PHE A 91 -7.00 -5.95 -15.53
CA PHE A 91 -7.59 -5.63 -14.22
C PHE A 91 -7.99 -4.15 -14.10
N ILE A 92 -7.32 -3.29 -14.86
CA ILE A 92 -7.68 -1.88 -15.05
C ILE A 92 -7.99 -1.70 -16.53
N HIS A 93 -9.18 -1.21 -16.84
CA HIS A 93 -9.66 -1.06 -18.21
C HIS A 93 -9.80 0.41 -18.61
N GLY A 94 -9.75 0.70 -19.92
CA GLY A 94 -10.18 2.00 -20.44
C GLY A 94 -11.68 2.21 -20.22
N GLY A 95 -12.04 3.17 -19.36
CA GLY A 95 -13.44 3.47 -19.02
C GLY A 95 -13.56 4.09 -17.63
N THR A 96 -14.81 4.33 -17.20
CA THR A 96 -15.14 5.08 -15.97
C THR A 96 -15.31 4.23 -14.72
N ASP A 97 -15.09 2.92 -14.82
CA ASP A 97 -15.52 1.94 -13.79
C ASP A 97 -14.39 1.35 -12.95
N ASN A 98 -13.20 1.91 -13.02
CA ASN A 98 -12.07 1.40 -12.26
C ASN A 98 -12.09 1.93 -10.82
N VAL A 99 -11.88 1.04 -9.85
CA VAL A 99 -11.69 1.40 -8.44
C VAL A 99 -10.35 0.82 -7.99
N VAL A 100 -9.47 1.69 -7.53
CA VAL A 100 -8.17 1.33 -6.95
C VAL A 100 -8.19 1.72 -5.49
N MET A 101 -7.97 0.79 -4.59
CA MET A 101 -7.88 1.08 -3.17
C MET A 101 -6.44 0.94 -2.69
N ILE A 102 -5.95 1.97 -2.04
CA ILE A 102 -4.67 1.96 -1.36
C ILE A 102 -4.93 1.92 0.14
N SER A 103 -4.40 0.94 0.81
CA SER A 103 -4.46 0.85 2.24
C SER A 103 -3.07 0.78 2.87
N VAL A 104 -2.94 1.35 4.05
CA VAL A 104 -1.68 1.41 4.79
C VAL A 104 -1.93 0.99 6.22
N ARG A 105 -1.03 0.17 6.76
CA ARG A 105 -1.18 -0.40 8.11
C ARG A 105 -1.16 0.62 9.24
N ASP A 106 -0.48 1.73 9.05
CA ASP A 106 -0.44 2.82 10.04
C ASP A 106 -0.69 4.15 9.32
N LEU A 107 -1.97 4.41 9.06
CA LEU A 107 -2.38 5.61 8.33
C LEU A 107 -2.01 6.88 9.10
N ALA A 108 -2.20 6.89 10.43
CA ALA A 108 -1.95 8.08 11.24
C ALA A 108 -0.46 8.52 11.22
N ALA A 109 0.46 7.56 11.11
CA ALA A 109 1.89 7.84 11.00
C ALA A 109 2.36 8.10 9.56
N ASN A 110 1.51 7.81 8.56
CA ASN A 110 1.89 7.78 7.15
C ASN A 110 0.89 8.49 6.22
N GLU A 111 -0.03 9.29 6.75
CA GLU A 111 -1.09 9.96 5.98
C GLU A 111 -0.54 10.73 4.76
N GLU A 112 0.52 11.51 4.93
CA GLU A 112 1.19 12.25 3.85
C GLU A 112 1.69 11.31 2.73
N LYS A 113 2.24 10.15 3.10
CA LYS A 113 2.72 9.15 2.12
C LYS A 113 1.57 8.51 1.36
N VAL A 114 0.47 8.22 2.03
CA VAL A 114 -0.74 7.68 1.40
C VAL A 114 -1.28 8.65 0.38
N LEU A 115 -1.46 9.91 0.75
CA LEU A 115 -1.91 10.97 -0.16
C LEU A 115 -0.98 11.09 -1.37
N LYS A 116 0.34 11.11 -1.14
CA LYS A 116 1.34 11.17 -2.21
C LYS A 116 1.23 9.98 -3.18
N VAL A 117 1.06 8.75 -2.66
CA VAL A 117 0.91 7.56 -3.51
C VAL A 117 -0.40 7.60 -4.29
N ASN A 118 -1.48 8.01 -3.66
CA ASN A 118 -2.78 8.14 -4.31
C ASN A 118 -2.77 9.18 -5.43
N GLU A 119 -2.19 10.36 -5.17
CA GLU A 119 -2.01 11.39 -6.20
C GLU A 119 -1.15 10.88 -7.37
N MET A 120 -0.08 10.16 -7.06
CA MET A 120 0.79 9.57 -8.06
C MET A 120 0.04 8.57 -8.96
N ILE A 121 -0.75 7.66 -8.37
CA ILE A 121 -1.57 6.69 -9.11
C ILE A 121 -2.62 7.42 -9.95
N ARG A 122 -3.32 8.38 -9.37
CA ARG A 122 -4.32 9.17 -10.10
C ARG A 122 -3.69 9.88 -11.29
N ALA A 123 -2.62 10.63 -11.09
CA ALA A 123 -1.93 11.34 -12.16
C ALA A 123 -1.42 10.38 -13.25
N TYR A 124 -0.96 9.20 -12.87
CA TYR A 124 -0.51 8.18 -13.80
C TYR A 124 -1.64 7.62 -14.66
N LEU A 125 -2.79 7.31 -14.06
CA LEU A 125 -3.98 6.84 -14.77
C LEU A 125 -4.57 7.92 -15.67
N GLU A 126 -4.65 9.18 -15.21
CA GLU A 126 -5.08 10.32 -16.00
C GLU A 126 -4.20 10.52 -17.25
N ASN A 127 -2.88 10.42 -17.13
CA ASN A 127 -1.95 10.45 -18.26
C ASN A 127 -2.19 9.33 -19.28
N LYS A 128 -2.72 8.20 -18.84
CA LYS A 128 -3.14 7.08 -19.69
C LYS A 128 -4.56 7.22 -20.23
N GLN A 129 -5.26 8.31 -19.89
CA GLN A 129 -6.68 8.53 -20.22
C GLN A 129 -7.60 7.45 -19.64
N ILE A 130 -7.28 6.96 -18.47
CA ILE A 130 -8.05 5.97 -17.70
C ILE A 130 -8.68 6.68 -16.52
N GLU A 131 -10.02 6.68 -16.46
CA GLU A 131 -10.74 7.18 -15.30
C GLU A 131 -10.78 6.10 -14.21
N ALA A 132 -10.39 6.45 -12.99
CA ALA A 132 -10.44 5.56 -11.85
C ALA A 132 -10.77 6.32 -10.57
N THR A 133 -11.55 5.69 -9.70
CA THR A 133 -11.75 6.16 -8.32
C THR A 133 -10.62 5.60 -7.48
N VAL A 134 -9.77 6.46 -6.92
CA VAL A 134 -8.71 6.07 -6.00
C VAL A 134 -9.21 6.27 -4.56
N LEU A 135 -9.18 5.21 -3.78
CA LEU A 135 -9.63 5.17 -2.39
C LEU A 135 -8.45 5.04 -1.44
N ALA A 136 -8.48 5.76 -0.34
CA ALA A 136 -7.61 5.51 0.79
C ALA A 136 -8.40 4.75 1.86
N GLY A 137 -7.92 3.58 2.24
CA GLY A 137 -8.49 2.81 3.35
C GLY A 137 -7.87 3.22 4.68
N ASN A 138 -8.70 3.59 5.67
CA ASN A 138 -8.29 3.87 7.04
C ASN A 138 -8.56 2.66 7.94
N PHE A 139 -7.61 1.75 8.01
CA PHE A 139 -7.78 0.49 8.73
C PHE A 139 -6.76 0.35 9.87
N LYS A 140 -6.90 1.17 10.91
CA LYS A 140 -6.00 1.17 12.08
C LYS A 140 -5.84 -0.20 12.74
N ASP A 141 -6.92 -0.97 12.77
CA ASP A 141 -6.98 -2.25 13.50
C ASP A 141 -6.61 -3.47 12.62
N SER A 142 -6.59 -3.32 11.30
CA SER A 142 -6.23 -4.41 10.36
C SER A 142 -4.73 -4.72 10.33
N ALA A 143 -3.91 -3.83 10.86
CA ALA A 143 -2.45 -3.98 10.92
C ALA A 143 -2.01 -5.24 11.68
N GLU A 144 -2.77 -5.67 12.69
CA GLU A 144 -2.47 -6.86 13.50
C GLU A 144 -2.85 -8.17 12.79
N GLN A 145 -3.76 -8.12 11.80
CA GLN A 145 -4.37 -9.32 11.20
C GLN A 145 -3.84 -9.69 9.81
N ASN A 146 -2.87 -8.96 9.25
CA ASN A 146 -2.35 -9.17 7.89
C ASN A 146 -3.42 -9.13 6.77
N LEU A 147 -4.52 -8.40 6.99
CA LEU A 147 -5.61 -8.29 6.04
C LEU A 147 -5.24 -7.38 4.86
N THR A 148 -5.76 -7.67 3.69
CA THR A 148 -5.81 -6.73 2.57
C THR A 148 -6.73 -5.57 2.91
N GLY A 149 -6.63 -4.45 2.20
CA GLY A 149 -7.55 -3.34 2.39
C GLY A 149 -8.99 -3.72 2.14
N ARG A 150 -9.24 -4.61 1.17
CA ARG A 150 -10.56 -5.16 0.87
C ARG A 150 -11.13 -5.99 2.03
N GLU A 151 -10.34 -6.92 2.57
CA GLU A 151 -10.75 -7.74 3.71
C GLU A 151 -11.03 -6.88 4.94
N ALA A 152 -10.23 -5.85 5.15
CA ALA A 152 -10.45 -4.89 6.23
C ALA A 152 -11.75 -4.08 6.02
N ALA A 153 -12.07 -3.67 4.78
CA ALA A 153 -13.32 -2.99 4.46
C ALA A 153 -14.55 -3.89 4.71
N VAL A 154 -14.47 -5.16 4.31
CA VAL A 154 -15.52 -6.15 4.58
C VAL A 154 -15.71 -6.35 6.08
N GLY A 155 -14.62 -6.51 6.83
CA GLY A 155 -14.65 -6.62 8.29
C GLY A 155 -15.34 -5.42 8.94
N ARG A 156 -14.99 -4.21 8.51
CA ARG A 156 -15.57 -2.97 9.05
C ARG A 156 -17.06 -2.82 8.71
N LEU A 157 -17.46 -3.14 7.49
CA LEU A 157 -18.88 -3.16 7.14
C LEU A 157 -19.69 -4.12 8.03
N ASN A 158 -19.12 -5.31 8.29
CA ASN A 158 -19.75 -6.29 9.18
C ASN A 158 -19.87 -5.76 10.63
N GLU A 159 -18.86 -5.07 11.16
CA GLU A 159 -18.89 -4.44 12.48
C GLU A 159 -19.96 -3.34 12.57
N LEU A 160 -20.19 -2.60 11.50
CA LEU A 160 -21.23 -1.56 11.41
C LEU A 160 -22.64 -2.17 11.34
N GLY A 161 -22.76 -3.50 11.28
CA GLY A 161 -24.03 -4.19 11.35
C GLY A 161 -24.85 -4.10 10.06
N VAL A 162 -24.19 -4.07 8.90
CA VAL A 162 -24.87 -4.09 7.60
C VAL A 162 -25.74 -5.33 7.44
N SER A 163 -26.75 -5.26 6.58
CA SER A 163 -27.74 -6.33 6.40
C SER A 163 -27.20 -7.53 5.63
N LEU A 164 -26.11 -7.36 4.87
CA LEU A 164 -25.46 -8.44 4.10
C LEU A 164 -24.55 -9.28 5.00
N GLY A 165 -24.52 -10.57 4.76
CA GLY A 165 -23.57 -11.46 5.43
C GLY A 165 -22.13 -11.29 4.95
N VAL A 166 -21.17 -11.67 5.80
CA VAL A 166 -19.72 -11.59 5.46
C VAL A 166 -19.40 -12.26 4.12
N THR A 167 -19.94 -13.45 3.87
CA THR A 167 -19.71 -14.20 2.62
C THR A 167 -20.25 -13.48 1.38
N GLU A 168 -21.34 -12.72 1.51
CA GLU A 168 -21.88 -11.92 0.41
C GLU A 168 -20.97 -10.73 0.12
N LEU A 169 -20.51 -10.04 1.17
CA LEU A 169 -19.57 -8.93 1.06
C LEU A 169 -18.20 -9.37 0.47
N GLU A 170 -17.71 -10.55 0.86
CA GLU A 170 -16.48 -11.14 0.35
C GLU A 170 -16.56 -11.47 -1.15
N ASN A 171 -17.73 -11.74 -1.68
CA ASN A 171 -17.93 -12.01 -3.11
C ASN A 171 -18.12 -10.74 -3.97
N MET A 172 -18.33 -9.59 -3.35
CA MET A 172 -18.46 -8.31 -4.06
C MET A 172 -17.12 -7.84 -4.62
N THR A 173 -17.16 -7.20 -5.78
CA THR A 173 -16.02 -6.43 -6.29
C THR A 173 -15.80 -5.18 -5.40
N LEU A 174 -14.65 -4.57 -5.51
CA LEU A 174 -14.35 -3.33 -4.76
C LEU A 174 -15.35 -2.20 -5.12
N LYS A 175 -15.75 -2.13 -6.39
CA LYS A 175 -16.78 -1.19 -6.86
C LYS A 175 -18.14 -1.45 -6.19
N GLU A 176 -18.60 -2.70 -6.18
CA GLU A 176 -19.86 -3.07 -5.55
C GLU A 176 -19.84 -2.82 -4.04
N LEU A 177 -18.72 -3.08 -3.37
CA LEU A 177 -18.54 -2.73 -1.95
C LEU A 177 -18.65 -1.23 -1.72
N LEU A 178 -18.03 -0.41 -2.58
CA LEU A 178 -18.11 1.04 -2.51
C LEU A 178 -19.53 1.55 -2.77
N GLU A 179 -20.20 1.03 -3.79
CA GLU A 179 -21.60 1.38 -4.10
C GLU A 179 -22.54 0.97 -2.97
N TYR A 180 -22.34 -0.22 -2.41
CA TYR A 180 -23.10 -0.69 -1.25
C TYR A 180 -22.88 0.22 -0.03
N TYR A 181 -21.63 0.56 0.28
CA TYR A 181 -21.27 1.47 1.34
C TYR A 181 -21.93 2.85 1.18
N ARG A 182 -21.89 3.42 -0.04
CA ARG A 182 -22.53 4.71 -0.36
C ARG A 182 -24.05 4.67 -0.24
N ALA A 183 -24.66 3.52 -0.42
CA ALA A 183 -26.10 3.34 -0.28
C ALA A 183 -26.55 3.23 1.19
N GLN A 184 -25.63 2.97 2.11
CA GLN A 184 -25.87 3.04 3.54
C GLN A 184 -25.66 4.48 4.00
N ASP A 185 -26.38 4.90 5.03
CA ASP A 185 -26.27 6.26 5.60
C ASP A 185 -25.10 6.34 6.62
N PHE A 186 -23.94 5.84 6.23
CA PHE A 186 -22.72 5.90 7.04
C PHE A 186 -21.95 7.19 6.78
N ASP A 187 -21.21 7.66 7.79
CA ASP A 187 -20.26 8.75 7.58
C ASP A 187 -19.17 8.31 6.59
N GLN A 188 -19.05 9.06 5.47
CA GLN A 188 -18.19 8.67 4.36
C GLN A 188 -16.70 8.53 4.74
N GLU A 189 -16.28 9.12 5.85
CA GLU A 189 -14.90 9.06 6.32
C GLU A 189 -14.61 7.82 7.22
N GLU A 190 -15.61 7.03 7.59
CA GLU A 190 -15.40 5.91 8.52
C GLU A 190 -14.62 4.73 7.90
N ILE A 191 -14.79 4.46 6.61
CA ILE A 191 -14.14 3.32 5.94
C ILE A 191 -13.26 3.77 4.77
N PHE A 192 -13.79 4.67 3.91
CA PHE A 192 -13.09 5.08 2.70
C PHE A 192 -12.95 6.60 2.65
N GLN A 193 -11.72 7.10 2.46
CA GLN A 193 -11.51 8.45 1.97
C GLN A 193 -11.49 8.39 0.44
N VAL A 194 -12.48 9.00 -0.20
CA VAL A 194 -12.51 9.18 -1.65
C VAL A 194 -11.66 10.40 -1.97
N LEU A 195 -10.55 10.18 -2.63
CA LEU A 195 -9.70 11.26 -3.12
C LEU A 195 -10.17 11.61 -4.53
N SER A 196 -11.00 12.64 -4.61
CA SER A 196 -11.50 13.20 -5.89
C SER A 196 -10.56 14.25 -6.45
#